data_729726582eaa5b3e031fa492fb19a060
#
_entry.id   729726582eaa5b3e031fa492fb19a060
#
_cell.length_a   1.000
_cell.length_b   1.000
_cell.length_c   1.000
_cell.angle_alpha   90.00
_cell.angle_beta   90.00
_cell.angle_gamma   90.00
#
_symmetry.space_group_name_H-M   'P 1'
#
loop_
_entity.id
_entity.type
_entity.pdbx_description
1 polymer ?
#
loop_
_entity_poly.entity_id
_entity_poly.type
_entity_poly.pdbx_seq_one_letter_code
_entity_poly.pdbx_strand_id
1 'polypeptide(L)'
;GKAQYTSFLKKELRGRARTFPPRPPERDSFDQDAERIQTYLRDELRPSANGLALFACAGANFFEALQLDAPLDRHELHVGTHPHLYTLARINDQYPRYAVLVADTNSARLFVFGLGQTLETDTVLNEKVSRHQMGGWSQSRYQRHVDNYHLHHAKEVIDQLARVVRDERIEHVILAGDEVVIPILRQQLPPAASEKVIDVLRLDITTPEHKILQETLAAMRRRDSRTDAEKV
;
A
#
# COMPACT_ATOMS: atom_id res chain seq x y z
N GLY A 1 -9.98 20.56 5.12
CA GLY A 1 -8.68 20.98 5.67
C GLY A 1 -8.62 20.89 7.18
N LYS A 2 -7.43 21.13 7.78
CA LYS A 2 -7.14 20.97 9.23
C LYS A 2 -8.17 21.65 10.16
N ALA A 3 -8.65 22.82 9.79
CA ALA A 3 -9.66 23.56 10.57
C ALA A 3 -11.02 22.86 10.61
N GLN A 4 -11.42 22.14 9.56
CA GLN A 4 -12.73 21.50 9.47
C GLN A 4 -12.85 20.29 10.39
N TYR A 5 -11.88 19.36 10.36
CA TYR A 5 -11.95 18.17 11.22
C TYR A 5 -11.76 18.54 12.70
N THR A 6 -10.96 19.55 13.02
CA THR A 6 -10.77 20.00 14.40
C THR A 6 -12.07 20.59 14.98
N SER A 7 -12.78 21.40 14.19
CA SER A 7 -14.07 21.97 14.58
C SER A 7 -15.15 20.90 14.74
N PHE A 8 -15.23 19.97 13.77
CA PHE A 8 -16.11 18.81 13.83
C PHE A 8 -15.88 18.00 15.12
N LEU A 9 -14.61 17.58 15.34
CA LEU A 9 -14.27 16.74 16.48
C LEU A 9 -14.60 17.40 17.82
N LYS A 10 -14.26 18.68 18.00
CA LYS A 10 -14.59 19.41 19.22
C LYS A 10 -16.10 19.47 19.49
N LYS A 11 -16.89 19.68 18.44
CA LYS A 11 -18.35 19.71 18.55
C LYS A 11 -18.91 18.36 18.94
N GLU A 12 -18.49 17.29 18.22
CA GLU A 12 -18.99 15.93 18.45
C GLU A 12 -18.56 15.38 19.82
N LEU A 13 -17.29 15.54 20.21
CA LEU A 13 -16.83 15.10 21.55
C LEU A 13 -17.61 15.79 22.67
N ARG A 14 -17.85 17.11 22.57
CA ARG A 14 -18.66 17.81 23.56
C ARG A 14 -20.12 17.33 23.58
N GLY A 15 -20.69 17.06 22.41
CA GLY A 15 -22.04 16.50 22.31
C GLY A 15 -22.16 15.15 22.98
N ARG A 16 -21.24 14.23 22.67
CA ARG A 16 -21.20 12.88 23.25
C ARG A 16 -20.90 12.89 24.73
N ALA A 17 -19.98 13.73 25.20
CA ALA A 17 -19.68 13.90 26.60
C ALA A 17 -20.92 14.20 27.47
N ARG A 18 -21.89 14.94 26.93
CA ARG A 18 -23.14 15.28 27.66
C ARG A 18 -24.11 14.10 27.79
N THR A 19 -23.95 13.05 26.99
CA THR A 19 -24.81 11.84 27.05
C THR A 19 -24.42 10.88 28.17
N PHE A 20 -23.22 11.03 28.75
CA PHE A 20 -22.76 10.23 29.88
C PHE A 20 -23.25 10.83 31.21
N PRO A 21 -23.69 10.01 32.15
CA PRO A 21 -23.95 10.46 33.52
C PRO A 21 -22.69 11.05 34.17
N PRO A 22 -22.79 12.00 35.11
CA PRO A 22 -21.62 12.50 35.80
C PRO A 22 -20.96 11.41 36.64
N ARG A 23 -19.65 11.20 36.38
CA ARG A 23 -18.73 10.31 37.12
C ARG A 23 -18.97 8.77 37.10
N PRO A 24 -19.35 8.14 36.00
CA PRO A 24 -19.17 6.68 35.88
C PRO A 24 -17.79 6.40 35.25
N PRO A 25 -17.26 5.17 35.37
CA PRO A 25 -15.99 4.76 34.76
C PRO A 25 -15.95 4.98 33.23
N GLU A 26 -17.09 4.84 32.56
CA GLU A 26 -17.23 5.05 31.12
C GLU A 26 -17.02 6.53 30.74
N ARG A 27 -17.42 7.46 31.58
CA ARG A 27 -17.19 8.90 31.35
C ARG A 27 -15.71 9.22 31.47
N ASP A 28 -15.02 8.71 32.48
CA ASP A 28 -13.59 8.94 32.68
C ASP A 28 -12.78 8.33 31.52
N SER A 29 -13.16 7.13 31.06
CA SER A 29 -12.57 6.49 29.89
C SER A 29 -12.76 7.35 28.62
N PHE A 30 -13.98 7.85 28.39
CA PHE A 30 -14.28 8.71 27.26
C PHE A 30 -13.48 10.03 27.26
N ASP A 31 -13.36 10.68 28.42
CA ASP A 31 -12.61 11.93 28.55
C ASP A 31 -11.11 11.72 28.30
N GLN A 32 -10.52 10.59 28.75
CA GLN A 32 -9.16 10.17 28.45
C GLN A 32 -8.98 9.89 26.96
N ASP A 33 -9.92 9.17 26.33
CA ASP A 33 -9.90 8.93 24.88
C ASP A 33 -9.96 10.24 24.10
N ALA A 34 -10.82 11.15 24.48
CA ALA A 34 -10.96 12.44 23.84
C ALA A 34 -9.67 13.28 23.92
N GLU A 35 -8.97 13.26 25.04
CA GLU A 35 -7.67 13.92 25.21
C GLU A 35 -6.60 13.26 24.35
N ARG A 36 -6.51 11.94 24.36
CA ARG A 36 -5.52 11.17 23.58
C ARG A 36 -5.70 11.39 22.08
N ILE A 37 -6.95 11.37 21.60
CA ILE A 37 -7.29 11.65 20.21
C ILE A 37 -6.84 13.08 19.81
N GLN A 38 -7.12 14.09 20.64
CA GLN A 38 -6.73 15.46 20.35
C GLN A 38 -5.22 15.65 20.34
N THR A 39 -4.51 14.99 21.24
CA THR A 39 -3.03 14.98 21.29
C THR A 39 -2.46 14.35 20.03
N TYR A 40 -2.93 13.16 19.63
CA TYR A 40 -2.50 12.49 18.42
C TYR A 40 -2.70 13.38 17.16
N LEU A 41 -3.85 13.99 17.01
CA LEU A 41 -4.15 14.87 15.86
C LEU A 41 -3.26 16.11 15.80
N ARG A 42 -2.79 16.59 16.94
CA ARG A 42 -1.89 17.75 17.03
C ARG A 42 -0.46 17.37 16.70
N ASP A 43 0.02 16.27 17.24
CA ASP A 43 1.43 15.97 17.36
C ASP A 43 1.91 14.88 16.39
N GLU A 44 1.03 13.93 16.00
CA GLU A 44 1.41 12.72 15.26
C GLU A 44 0.79 12.61 13.87
N LEU A 45 -0.25 13.41 13.55
CA LEU A 45 -0.89 13.34 12.24
C LEU A 45 0.03 13.90 11.15
N ARG A 46 0.37 13.05 10.16
CA ARG A 46 1.18 13.44 9.00
C ARG A 46 0.45 14.51 8.17
N PRO A 47 1.14 15.58 7.74
CA PRO A 47 0.53 16.59 6.87
C PRO A 47 0.03 16.05 5.52
N SER A 48 0.62 14.94 5.03
CA SER A 48 0.27 14.28 3.78
C SER A 48 -0.91 13.32 3.89
N ALA A 49 -1.37 12.97 5.10
CA ALA A 49 -2.49 12.06 5.27
C ALA A 49 -3.80 12.69 4.75
N ASN A 50 -4.51 11.97 3.87
CA ASN A 50 -5.79 12.38 3.30
C ASN A 50 -6.98 11.86 4.12
N GLY A 51 -6.76 10.83 4.94
CA GLY A 51 -7.73 10.24 5.84
C GLY A 51 -7.11 9.78 7.15
N LEU A 52 -7.95 9.59 8.16
CA LEU A 52 -7.56 8.99 9.44
C LEU A 52 -8.71 8.13 9.97
N ALA A 53 -8.42 6.86 10.24
CA ALA A 53 -9.28 6.01 11.07
C ALA A 53 -8.61 5.85 12.44
N LEU A 54 -9.34 6.16 13.52
CA LEU A 54 -8.81 6.13 14.87
C LEU A 54 -9.79 5.39 15.79
N PHE A 55 -9.27 4.48 16.58
CA PHE A 55 -10.01 3.69 17.57
C PHE A 55 -9.37 3.87 18.93
N ALA A 56 -10.16 4.23 19.94
CA ALA A 56 -9.68 4.46 21.28
C ALA A 56 -10.62 3.85 22.32
N CYS A 57 -10.06 3.25 23.35
CA CYS A 57 -10.76 2.76 24.52
C CYS A 57 -9.80 2.76 25.73
N ALA A 58 -9.77 3.84 26.50
CA ALA A 58 -8.87 3.99 27.64
C ALA A 58 -9.13 2.93 28.70
N GLY A 59 -10.39 2.55 28.92
CA GLY A 59 -10.77 1.48 29.84
C GLY A 59 -10.17 0.11 29.51
N ALA A 60 -9.84 -0.14 28.24
CA ALA A 60 -9.14 -1.34 27.75
C ALA A 60 -7.66 -1.09 27.41
N ASN A 61 -7.13 0.10 27.70
CA ASN A 61 -5.80 0.56 27.29
C ASN A 61 -5.53 0.35 25.79
N PHE A 62 -6.55 0.56 24.96
CA PHE A 62 -6.50 0.39 23.51
C PHE A 62 -6.46 1.73 22.79
N PHE A 63 -5.56 1.87 21.83
CA PHE A 63 -5.50 3.02 20.93
C PHE A 63 -4.84 2.60 19.63
N GLU A 64 -5.57 2.74 18.52
CA GLU A 64 -5.09 2.41 17.19
C GLU A 64 -5.40 3.54 16.24
N ALA A 65 -4.44 3.95 15.43
CA ALA A 65 -4.58 5.04 14.46
C ALA A 65 -3.99 4.64 13.12
N LEU A 66 -4.82 4.67 12.08
CA LEU A 66 -4.48 4.37 10.70
C LEU A 66 -4.54 5.65 9.88
N GLN A 67 -3.39 6.18 9.50
CA GLN A 67 -3.29 7.35 8.62
C GLN A 67 -3.33 6.90 7.18
N LEU A 68 -4.37 7.30 6.44
CA LEU A 68 -4.68 6.84 5.11
C LEU A 68 -4.27 7.89 4.07
N ASP A 69 -3.74 7.46 2.93
CA ASP A 69 -3.59 8.31 1.75
C ASP A 69 -4.89 8.34 0.91
N ALA A 70 -5.80 7.39 1.15
CA ALA A 70 -7.15 7.42 0.62
C ALA A 70 -7.97 8.54 1.27
N PRO A 71 -8.68 9.37 0.49
CA PRO A 71 -9.55 10.39 1.04
C PRO A 71 -10.80 9.78 1.67
N LEU A 72 -11.28 10.39 2.75
CA LEU A 72 -12.55 10.07 3.37
C LEU A 72 -13.63 11.05 2.89
N ASP A 73 -14.83 10.53 2.58
CA ASP A 73 -15.94 11.34 2.05
C ASP A 73 -16.47 12.31 3.12
N ARG A 74 -16.44 11.89 4.38
CA ARG A 74 -16.98 12.67 5.51
C ARG A 74 -16.27 12.37 6.83
N HIS A 75 -16.41 13.27 7.78
CA HIS A 75 -15.97 13.06 9.15
C HIS A 75 -17.08 12.34 9.93
N GLU A 76 -16.71 11.32 10.70
CA GLU A 76 -17.61 10.53 11.52
C GLU A 76 -17.02 10.34 12.93
N LEU A 77 -17.87 10.33 13.96
CA LEU A 77 -17.52 9.93 15.31
C LEU A 77 -18.57 8.96 15.82
N HIS A 78 -18.14 7.74 16.14
CA HIS A 78 -18.98 6.70 16.72
C HIS A 78 -18.53 6.42 18.15
N VAL A 79 -19.48 6.32 19.06
CA VAL A 79 -19.27 5.91 20.45
C VAL A 79 -20.17 4.73 20.72
N GLY A 80 -19.60 3.60 21.15
CA GLY A 80 -20.34 2.37 21.37
C GLY A 80 -19.47 1.28 22.01
N THR A 81 -20.04 0.12 22.22
CA THR A 81 -19.38 -1.03 22.83
C THR A 81 -18.46 -1.78 21.88
N HIS A 82 -18.53 -1.48 20.59
CA HIS A 82 -17.72 -2.11 19.54
C HIS A 82 -17.19 -1.05 18.58
N PRO A 83 -16.01 -1.27 17.96
CA PRO A 83 -15.48 -0.37 16.96
C PRO A 83 -16.38 -0.34 15.71
N HIS A 84 -16.60 0.85 15.16
CA HIS A 84 -17.35 1.02 13.92
C HIS A 84 -16.40 0.86 12.71
N LEU A 85 -16.42 -0.34 12.09
CA LEU A 85 -15.48 -0.72 11.04
C LEU A 85 -16.03 -0.55 9.61
N TYR A 86 -17.32 -0.17 9.46
CA TYR A 86 -17.98 -0.13 8.15
C TYR A 86 -17.25 0.77 7.14
N THR A 87 -16.90 1.99 7.54
CA THR A 87 -16.19 2.94 6.66
C THR A 87 -14.80 2.43 6.29
N LEU A 88 -14.08 1.81 7.23
CA LEU A 88 -12.77 1.22 6.96
C LEU A 88 -12.86 0.00 6.02
N ALA A 89 -13.85 -0.87 6.20
CA ALA A 89 -14.12 -1.99 5.32
C ALA A 89 -14.41 -1.50 3.88
N ARG A 90 -15.27 -0.49 3.72
CA ARG A 90 -15.55 0.12 2.43
C ARG A 90 -14.30 0.70 1.75
N ILE A 91 -13.40 1.33 2.52
CA ILE A 91 -12.14 1.84 1.98
C ILE A 91 -11.25 0.68 1.56
N ASN A 92 -11.19 -0.40 2.34
CA ASN A 92 -10.42 -1.58 1.97
C ASN A 92 -10.93 -2.22 0.67
N ASP A 93 -12.23 -2.23 0.43
CA ASP A 93 -12.81 -2.70 -0.82
C ASP A 93 -12.48 -1.78 -2.01
N GLN A 94 -12.49 -0.46 -1.78
CA GLN A 94 -12.13 0.54 -2.80
C GLN A 94 -10.62 0.63 -3.08
N TYR A 95 -9.79 0.28 -2.12
CA TYR A 95 -8.33 0.29 -2.18
C TYR A 95 -7.78 -1.05 -1.67
N PRO A 96 -8.01 -2.14 -2.41
CA PRO A 96 -7.59 -3.46 -1.99
C PRO A 96 -6.07 -3.55 -1.87
N ARG A 97 -5.62 -4.57 -1.14
CA ARG A 97 -4.20 -4.84 -1.00
C ARG A 97 -3.66 -5.49 -2.26
N TYR A 98 -2.57 -4.97 -2.81
CA TYR A 98 -1.92 -5.49 -4.00
C TYR A 98 -0.40 -5.29 -3.97
N ALA A 99 0.32 -6.11 -4.72
CA ALA A 99 1.76 -5.98 -4.87
C ALA A 99 2.12 -5.32 -6.21
N VAL A 100 3.19 -4.55 -6.20
CA VAL A 100 3.79 -3.94 -7.40
C VAL A 100 5.26 -4.27 -7.44
N LEU A 101 5.69 -4.90 -8.51
CA LEU A 101 7.10 -5.12 -8.79
C LEU A 101 7.55 -4.16 -9.90
N VAL A 102 8.42 -3.21 -9.56
CA VAL A 102 9.10 -2.35 -10.53
C VAL A 102 10.52 -2.86 -10.71
N ALA A 103 10.91 -3.23 -11.91
CA ALA A 103 12.22 -3.79 -12.17
C ALA A 103 12.86 -3.27 -13.47
N ASP A 104 14.17 -3.27 -13.48
CA ASP A 104 15.01 -3.23 -14.66
C ASP A 104 15.90 -4.50 -14.70
N THR A 105 16.88 -4.55 -15.59
CA THR A 105 17.78 -5.71 -15.75
C THR A 105 18.76 -5.91 -14.58
N ASN A 106 18.89 -4.95 -13.65
CA ASN A 106 19.89 -4.95 -12.58
C ASN A 106 19.31 -4.69 -11.19
N SER A 107 18.10 -4.17 -11.10
CA SER A 107 17.50 -3.72 -9.85
C SER A 107 16.00 -4.01 -9.84
N ALA A 108 15.46 -4.18 -8.67
CA ALA A 108 14.01 -4.29 -8.48
C ALA A 108 13.57 -3.61 -7.19
N ARG A 109 12.35 -3.11 -7.19
CA ARG A 109 11.66 -2.55 -6.03
C ARG A 109 10.31 -3.23 -5.92
N LEU A 110 10.06 -3.85 -4.80
CA LEU A 110 8.78 -4.50 -4.49
C LEU A 110 8.00 -3.65 -3.50
N PHE A 111 6.76 -3.37 -3.81
CA PHE A 111 5.84 -2.61 -2.98
C PHE A 111 4.61 -3.44 -2.65
N VAL A 112 4.11 -3.29 -1.44
CA VAL A 112 2.76 -3.71 -1.07
C VAL A 112 1.96 -2.45 -0.76
N PHE A 113 0.92 -2.21 -1.54
CA PHE A 113 -0.02 -1.12 -1.34
C PHE A 113 -1.33 -1.64 -0.77
N GLY A 114 -2.00 -0.81 0.00
CA GLY A 114 -3.34 -1.07 0.52
C GLY A 114 -3.88 0.15 1.24
N LEU A 115 -5.20 0.28 1.33
CA LEU A 115 -5.85 1.46 1.91
C LEU A 115 -5.38 2.79 1.29
N GLY A 116 -4.95 2.76 0.01
CA GLY A 116 -4.41 3.92 -0.71
C GLY A 116 -3.04 4.38 -0.23
N GLN A 117 -2.26 3.55 0.44
CA GLN A 117 -0.92 3.88 0.94
C GLN A 117 0.06 2.74 0.73
N THR A 118 1.36 3.04 0.87
CA THR A 118 2.42 2.03 0.93
C THR A 118 2.39 1.36 2.30
N LEU A 119 2.22 0.03 2.32
CA LEU A 119 2.27 -0.77 3.53
C LEU A 119 3.67 -1.34 3.76
N GLU A 120 4.36 -1.72 2.68
CA GLU A 120 5.68 -2.31 2.72
C GLU A 120 6.47 -1.94 1.46
N THR A 121 7.77 -1.76 1.60
CA THR A 121 8.71 -1.54 0.48
C THR A 121 9.96 -2.37 0.71
N ASP A 122 10.33 -3.14 -0.29
CA ASP A 122 11.58 -3.88 -0.32
C ASP A 122 12.37 -3.54 -1.59
N THR A 123 13.69 -3.47 -1.49
CA THR A 123 14.57 -3.11 -2.60
C THR A 123 15.60 -4.20 -2.81
N VAL A 124 15.57 -4.83 -3.96
CA VAL A 124 16.58 -5.82 -4.40
C VAL A 124 17.58 -5.10 -5.29
N LEU A 125 18.79 -4.96 -4.80
CA LEU A 125 19.91 -4.38 -5.56
C LEU A 125 20.90 -5.50 -5.85
N ASN A 126 21.14 -5.78 -7.13
CA ASN A 126 22.24 -6.63 -7.56
C ASN A 126 23.43 -5.77 -8.05
N GLU A 127 24.66 -6.26 -7.84
CA GLU A 127 25.86 -5.59 -8.30
C GLU A 127 25.86 -5.41 -9.82
N LYS A 128 26.21 -4.20 -10.28
CA LYS A 128 26.34 -3.88 -11.70
C LYS A 128 27.42 -4.75 -12.33
N VAL A 129 27.06 -5.56 -13.31
CA VAL A 129 28.06 -6.20 -14.19
C VAL A 129 28.73 -5.09 -15.00
N SER A 130 30.00 -4.82 -14.71
CA SER A 130 30.79 -3.82 -15.42
C SER A 130 30.95 -4.19 -16.88
N ARG A 131 30.51 -3.31 -17.80
CA ARG A 131 30.73 -3.49 -19.22
C ARG A 131 32.21 -3.24 -19.56
N HIS A 132 32.98 -4.30 -19.73
CA HIS A 132 34.30 -4.18 -20.37
C HIS A 132 34.13 -4.34 -21.88
N GLN A 133 34.53 -3.30 -22.63
CA GLN A 133 34.68 -3.39 -24.08
C GLN A 133 35.92 -4.21 -24.40
N MET A 134 35.75 -5.49 -24.80
CA MET A 134 36.76 -6.28 -25.47
C MET A 134 36.15 -6.89 -26.73
N GLY A 135 36.74 -6.58 -27.87
CA GLY A 135 36.31 -7.08 -29.18
C GLY A 135 36.75 -8.53 -29.43
N GLY A 136 36.00 -9.23 -30.26
CA GLY A 136 36.36 -10.54 -30.79
C GLY A 136 35.50 -11.69 -30.25
N TRP A 137 35.93 -12.90 -30.39
CA TRP A 137 35.29 -14.19 -30.05
C TRP A 137 34.70 -14.28 -28.62
N SER A 138 34.98 -13.32 -27.78
CA SER A 138 34.42 -13.18 -26.44
C SER A 138 32.97 -12.66 -26.44
N GLN A 139 32.46 -12.05 -27.51
CA GLN A 139 31.17 -11.37 -27.52
C GLN A 139 30.00 -12.33 -27.31
N SER A 140 29.99 -13.50 -27.92
CA SER A 140 28.94 -14.52 -27.72
C SER A 140 28.98 -15.20 -26.33
N ARG A 141 30.16 -15.28 -25.72
CA ARG A 141 30.31 -15.73 -24.33
C ARG A 141 29.88 -14.65 -23.36
N TYR A 142 30.22 -13.41 -23.65
CA TYR A 142 29.83 -12.26 -22.86
C TYR A 142 28.31 -12.06 -22.90
N GLN A 143 27.69 -12.13 -24.09
CA GLN A 143 26.24 -12.02 -24.25
C GLN A 143 25.52 -13.11 -23.41
N ARG A 144 25.95 -14.37 -23.52
CA ARG A 144 25.40 -15.46 -22.71
C ARG A 144 25.58 -15.25 -21.22
N HIS A 145 26.68 -14.62 -20.80
CA HIS A 145 26.90 -14.33 -19.38
C HIS A 145 25.96 -13.21 -18.88
N VAL A 146 25.76 -12.18 -19.68
CA VAL A 146 24.79 -11.10 -19.39
C VAL A 146 23.37 -11.64 -19.37
N ASP A 147 22.98 -12.48 -20.32
CA ASP A 147 21.65 -13.08 -20.39
C ASP A 147 21.39 -13.99 -19.18
N ASN A 148 22.39 -14.81 -18.78
CA ASN A 148 22.31 -15.63 -17.58
C ASN A 148 22.20 -14.79 -16.29
N TYR A 149 22.90 -13.65 -16.24
CA TYR A 149 22.84 -12.75 -15.11
C TYR A 149 21.43 -12.13 -14.97
N HIS A 150 20.86 -11.60 -16.06
CA HIS A 150 19.51 -11.05 -16.07
C HIS A 150 18.47 -12.11 -15.68
N LEU A 151 18.65 -13.34 -16.16
CA LEU A 151 17.76 -14.45 -15.81
C LEU A 151 17.84 -14.80 -14.33
N HIS A 152 19.06 -14.83 -13.77
CA HIS A 152 19.27 -15.12 -12.35
C HIS A 152 18.66 -14.03 -11.45
N HIS A 153 18.91 -12.76 -11.81
CA HIS A 153 18.29 -11.63 -11.12
C HIS A 153 16.77 -11.68 -11.18
N ALA A 154 16.19 -11.90 -12.36
CA ALA A 154 14.75 -12.03 -12.51
C ALA A 154 14.17 -13.16 -11.66
N LYS A 155 14.84 -14.31 -11.58
CA LYS A 155 14.41 -15.44 -10.75
C LYS A 155 14.38 -15.06 -9.26
N GLU A 156 15.46 -14.44 -8.76
CA GLU A 156 15.55 -14.00 -7.36
C GLU A 156 14.44 -13.02 -6.99
N VAL A 157 14.20 -12.03 -7.85
CA VAL A 157 13.14 -11.04 -7.68
C VAL A 157 11.75 -11.67 -7.70
N ILE A 158 11.52 -12.62 -8.60
CA ILE A 158 10.23 -13.33 -8.69
C ILE A 158 10.02 -14.26 -7.49
N ASP A 159 11.07 -14.93 -7.00
CA ASP A 159 10.99 -15.75 -5.80
C ASP A 159 10.61 -14.91 -4.56
N GLN A 160 11.08 -13.65 -4.50
CA GLN A 160 10.71 -12.71 -3.46
C GLN A 160 9.26 -12.23 -3.61
N LEU A 161 8.85 -11.84 -4.83
CA LEU A 161 7.47 -11.49 -5.12
C LEU A 161 6.51 -12.64 -4.75
N ALA A 162 6.84 -13.88 -5.13
CA ALA A 162 6.02 -15.05 -4.84
C ALA A 162 5.87 -15.31 -3.34
N ARG A 163 6.92 -15.07 -2.55
CA ARG A 163 6.85 -15.13 -1.08
C ARG A 163 5.89 -14.09 -0.53
N VAL A 164 6.05 -12.82 -0.91
CA VAL A 164 5.18 -11.73 -0.46
C VAL A 164 3.72 -12.00 -0.85
N VAL A 165 3.47 -12.41 -2.10
CA VAL A 165 2.13 -12.75 -2.59
C VAL A 165 1.46 -13.83 -1.73
N ARG A 166 2.22 -14.85 -1.32
CA ARG A 166 1.71 -15.94 -0.47
C ARG A 166 1.52 -15.50 0.97
N ASP A 167 2.55 -14.91 1.58
CA ASP A 167 2.60 -14.62 3.01
C ASP A 167 1.63 -13.49 3.38
N GLU A 168 1.48 -12.51 2.51
CA GLU A 168 0.56 -11.37 2.64
C GLU A 168 -0.82 -11.61 2.02
N ARG A 169 -1.07 -12.82 1.47
CA ARG A 169 -2.33 -13.20 0.81
C ARG A 169 -2.76 -12.20 -0.26
N ILE A 170 -1.81 -11.74 -1.06
CA ILE A 170 -2.06 -10.80 -2.15
C ILE A 170 -2.85 -11.48 -3.25
N GLU A 171 -3.92 -10.82 -3.73
CA GLU A 171 -4.76 -11.31 -4.83
C GLU A 171 -4.47 -10.61 -6.16
N HIS A 172 -3.78 -9.47 -6.13
CA HIS A 172 -3.50 -8.67 -7.31
C HIS A 172 -2.04 -8.25 -7.37
N VAL A 173 -1.42 -8.46 -8.52
CA VAL A 173 -0.03 -8.10 -8.79
C VAL A 173 0.01 -7.21 -10.02
N ILE A 174 0.81 -6.14 -9.97
CA ILE A 174 1.16 -5.32 -11.13
C ILE A 174 2.66 -5.44 -11.35
N LEU A 175 3.04 -5.76 -12.57
CA LEU A 175 4.44 -5.71 -12.98
C LEU A 175 4.72 -4.36 -13.64
N ALA A 176 5.89 -3.81 -13.39
CA ALA A 176 6.33 -2.58 -14.04
C ALA A 176 7.81 -2.68 -14.43
N GLY A 177 8.15 -2.09 -15.56
CA GLY A 177 9.51 -2.10 -16.09
C GLY A 177 9.55 -1.76 -17.57
N ASP A 178 10.70 -1.98 -18.19
CA ASP A 178 10.91 -1.77 -19.61
C ASP A 178 10.54 -3.00 -20.47
N GLU A 179 10.68 -2.86 -21.77
CA GLU A 179 10.37 -3.91 -22.74
C GLU A 179 11.33 -5.11 -22.67
N VAL A 180 12.49 -4.94 -22.05
CA VAL A 180 13.52 -5.99 -21.93
C VAL A 180 13.25 -6.88 -20.72
N VAL A 181 12.99 -6.27 -19.55
CA VAL A 181 12.86 -7.02 -18.30
C VAL A 181 11.49 -7.72 -18.17
N ILE A 182 10.40 -7.13 -18.65
CA ILE A 182 9.06 -7.68 -18.49
C ILE A 182 8.89 -9.09 -19.05
N PRO A 183 9.35 -9.42 -20.28
CA PRO A 183 9.28 -10.79 -20.79
C PRO A 183 10.06 -11.79 -19.93
N ILE A 184 11.23 -11.38 -19.42
CA ILE A 184 12.08 -12.23 -18.56
C ILE A 184 11.38 -12.53 -17.24
N LEU A 185 10.81 -11.49 -16.58
CA LEU A 185 10.03 -11.66 -15.35
C LEU A 185 8.85 -12.61 -15.54
N ARG A 186 8.09 -12.45 -16.63
CA ARG A 186 6.94 -13.30 -16.94
C ARG A 186 7.29 -14.76 -17.11
N GLN A 187 8.46 -15.07 -17.69
CA GLN A 187 8.94 -16.45 -17.85
C GLN A 187 9.28 -17.12 -16.51
N GLN A 188 9.68 -16.34 -15.52
CA GLN A 188 10.06 -16.84 -14.20
C GLN A 188 8.88 -16.90 -13.21
N LEU A 189 7.72 -16.31 -13.56
CA LEU A 189 6.56 -16.32 -12.66
C LEU A 189 6.00 -17.74 -12.48
N PRO A 190 5.87 -18.20 -11.23
CA PRO A 190 5.13 -19.44 -10.98
C PRO A 190 3.65 -19.26 -11.34
N PRO A 191 2.92 -20.32 -11.78
CA PRO A 191 1.53 -20.22 -12.22
C PRO A 191 0.63 -19.47 -11.24
N ALA A 192 0.72 -19.79 -9.95
CA ALA A 192 -0.08 -19.17 -8.89
C ALA A 192 0.13 -17.65 -8.75
N ALA A 193 1.32 -17.14 -9.06
CA ALA A 193 1.58 -15.70 -9.06
C ALA A 193 1.22 -15.08 -10.42
N SER A 194 1.41 -15.81 -11.52
CA SER A 194 1.07 -15.35 -12.87
C SER A 194 -0.43 -15.07 -13.03
N GLU A 195 -1.29 -15.92 -12.48
CA GLU A 195 -2.77 -15.74 -12.49
C GLU A 195 -3.21 -14.47 -11.76
N LYS A 196 -2.41 -13.98 -10.81
CA LYS A 196 -2.68 -12.77 -10.04
C LYS A 196 -2.19 -11.49 -10.72
N VAL A 197 -1.42 -11.59 -11.81
CA VAL A 197 -0.95 -10.41 -12.57
C VAL A 197 -2.11 -9.81 -13.35
N ILE A 198 -2.51 -8.62 -12.93
CA ILE A 198 -3.67 -7.91 -13.50
C ILE A 198 -3.30 -6.87 -14.56
N ASP A 199 -2.09 -6.32 -14.49
CA ASP A 199 -1.62 -5.31 -15.45
C ASP A 199 -0.09 -5.29 -15.52
N VAL A 200 0.43 -4.68 -16.60
CA VAL A 200 1.83 -4.42 -16.81
C VAL A 200 2.01 -2.97 -17.23
N LEU A 201 2.80 -2.22 -16.45
CA LEU A 201 3.03 -0.80 -16.66
C LEU A 201 4.46 -0.53 -17.12
N ARG A 202 4.64 0.55 -17.89
CA ARG A 202 5.96 1.06 -18.24
C ARG A 202 6.37 2.11 -17.21
N LEU A 203 7.12 1.70 -16.22
CA LEU A 203 7.67 2.58 -15.18
C LEU A 203 9.17 2.35 -15.06
N ASP A 204 9.92 3.43 -14.91
CA ASP A 204 11.35 3.39 -14.65
C ASP A 204 11.59 3.00 -13.18
N ILE A 205 12.70 2.28 -12.92
CA ILE A 205 13.10 1.87 -11.56
C ILE A 205 13.29 3.06 -10.62
N THR A 206 13.63 4.22 -11.15
CA THR A 206 13.82 5.47 -10.40
C THR A 206 12.52 6.24 -10.16
N THR A 207 11.39 5.76 -10.69
CA THR A 207 10.09 6.41 -10.51
C THR A 207 9.79 6.62 -9.00
N PRO A 208 9.44 7.84 -8.58
CA PRO A 208 9.09 8.11 -7.19
C PRO A 208 7.90 7.26 -6.72
N GLU A 209 7.94 6.81 -5.48
CA GLU A 209 6.94 5.92 -4.89
C GLU A 209 5.49 6.44 -5.01
N HIS A 210 5.28 7.73 -4.71
CA HIS A 210 3.95 8.35 -4.83
C HIS A 210 3.39 8.28 -6.26
N LYS A 211 4.26 8.34 -7.28
CA LYS A 211 3.87 8.23 -8.68
C LYS A 211 3.58 6.77 -9.05
N ILE A 212 4.37 5.82 -8.53
CA ILE A 212 4.08 4.39 -8.68
C ILE A 212 2.70 4.08 -8.09
N LEU A 213 2.42 4.53 -6.87
CA LEU A 213 1.10 4.36 -6.24
C LEU A 213 -0.02 4.96 -7.09
N GLN A 214 0.14 6.18 -7.61
CA GLN A 214 -0.85 6.85 -8.44
C GLN A 214 -1.18 6.06 -9.71
N GLU A 215 -0.16 5.63 -10.46
CA GLU A 215 -0.32 4.89 -11.73
C GLU A 215 -0.93 3.50 -11.49
N THR A 216 -0.52 2.81 -10.43
CA THR A 216 -1.02 1.48 -10.11
C THR A 216 -2.44 1.51 -9.55
N LEU A 217 -2.83 2.53 -8.79
CA LEU A 217 -4.24 2.75 -8.40
C LEU A 217 -5.13 3.02 -9.61
N ALA A 218 -4.64 3.76 -10.61
CA ALA A 218 -5.38 3.97 -11.84
C ALA A 218 -5.57 2.64 -12.62
N ALA A 219 -4.55 1.76 -12.63
CA ALA A 219 -4.65 0.42 -13.23
C ALA A 219 -5.68 -0.47 -12.50
N MET A 220 -5.66 -0.48 -11.17
CA MET A 220 -6.65 -1.19 -10.36
C MET A 220 -8.08 -0.77 -10.69
N ARG A 221 -8.35 0.54 -10.72
CA ARG A 221 -9.68 1.10 -11.04
C ARG A 221 -10.16 0.73 -12.45
N ARG A 222 -9.26 0.74 -13.43
CA ARG A 222 -9.60 0.31 -14.81
C ARG A 222 -10.05 -1.15 -14.86
N ARG A 223 -9.41 -2.01 -14.07
CA ARG A 223 -9.79 -3.43 -13.97
C ARG A 223 -11.18 -3.59 -13.36
N ASP A 224 -11.45 -2.96 -12.21
CA ASP A 224 -12.73 -3.07 -11.52
C ASP A 224 -13.89 -2.63 -12.43
N SER A 225 -13.71 -1.51 -13.14
CA SER A 225 -14.70 -1.02 -14.12
C SER A 225 -14.96 -2.02 -15.26
N ARG A 226 -13.96 -2.79 -15.71
CA ARG A 226 -14.14 -3.83 -16.73
C ARG A 226 -14.88 -5.04 -16.18
N THR A 227 -14.51 -5.49 -14.98
CA THR A 227 -15.13 -6.64 -14.32
C THR A 227 -16.62 -6.38 -14.02
N ASP A 228 -16.96 -5.13 -13.64
CA ASP A 228 -18.36 -4.75 -13.41
C ASP A 228 -19.17 -4.66 -14.71
N ALA A 229 -18.55 -4.21 -15.81
CA ALA A 229 -19.20 -4.18 -17.13
C ALA A 229 -19.45 -5.59 -17.73
N GLU A 230 -18.64 -6.58 -17.37
CA GLU A 230 -18.79 -7.98 -17.80
C GLU A 230 -19.86 -8.76 -17.01
N LYS A 231 -20.29 -8.25 -15.85
CA LYS A 231 -21.33 -8.86 -15.00
C LYS A 231 -22.74 -8.35 -15.27
N VAL A 232 -22.91 -7.39 -16.17
CA VAL A 232 -24.18 -6.80 -16.60
C VAL A 232 -24.58 -7.35 -17.97
#